data_f83c48dd5474253d8b9dab506a662d8b
#
_entry.id   f83c48dd5474253d8b9dab506a662d8b
#
_cell.length_a   1.000
_cell.length_b   1.000
_cell.length_c   1.000
_cell.angle_alpha   90.00
_cell.angle_beta   90.00
_cell.angle_gamma   90.00
#
_symmetry.space_group_name_H-M   'P 1'
#
loop_
_entity.id
_entity.type
_entity.pdbx_description
1 polymer ?
#
loop_
_entity_poly.entity_id
_entity_poly.type
_entity_poly.pdbx_seq_one_letter_code
_entity_poly.pdbx_strand_id
1 'polypeptide(L)'
;SEVLPRTVELKTKFSRNIELNIPFVTAAMDTVTEASMAIAIAREGGIGVIHKNMSIEEQARQVAIVKRAENGMIYDPVTIRRGKTVADALAIMAEYHIGGIPVVDDEGHLVGIVTNRDLRFERRMDKAIDEVMTSENLVTTHQQTDLAAAAEILQENKIEKLPVVDASNRLVGLITYKDITKAKDKPMACKDEK
;
A
#
# COMPACT_ATOMS: atom_id res chain seq x y z
N SER A 1 9.94 36.41 -25.53
CA SER A 1 9.15 35.18 -25.36
C SER A 1 8.25 35.35 -24.13
N GLU A 2 6.94 35.24 -24.34
CA GLU A 2 5.91 35.50 -23.32
C GLU A 2 5.53 34.21 -22.57
N VAL A 3 6.43 33.25 -22.43
CA VAL A 3 6.16 32.03 -21.71
C VAL A 3 6.38 32.26 -20.22
N LEU A 4 5.29 32.22 -19.47
CA LEU A 4 5.32 32.35 -18.01
C LEU A 4 5.37 30.95 -17.36
N PRO A 5 6.11 30.76 -16.28
CA PRO A 5 6.20 29.44 -15.58
C PRO A 5 4.83 28.83 -15.24
N ARG A 6 3.85 29.66 -14.90
CA ARG A 6 2.48 29.22 -14.54
C ARG A 6 1.64 28.74 -15.73
N THR A 7 2.06 28.99 -16.98
CA THR A 7 1.33 28.63 -18.20
C THR A 7 2.05 27.56 -19.02
N VAL A 8 3.16 27.03 -18.50
CA VAL A 8 3.92 26.00 -19.19
C VAL A 8 3.23 24.65 -18.96
N GLU A 9 2.99 23.92 -20.04
CA GLU A 9 2.56 22.53 -20.01
C GLU A 9 3.79 21.64 -19.92
N LEU A 10 3.83 20.76 -18.89
CA LEU A 10 4.97 19.89 -18.62
C LEU A 10 4.78 18.48 -19.20
N LYS A 11 3.59 18.17 -19.74
CA LYS A 11 3.32 16.86 -20.34
C LYS A 11 4.31 16.54 -21.46
N THR A 12 4.80 15.32 -21.45
CA THR A 12 5.75 14.84 -22.46
C THR A 12 5.59 13.36 -22.73
N LYS A 13 6.08 12.89 -23.86
CA LYS A 13 6.12 11.46 -24.18
C LYS A 13 7.44 10.86 -23.72
N PHE A 14 7.36 9.83 -22.93
CA PHE A 14 8.50 9.00 -22.57
C PHE A 14 8.75 7.91 -23.62
N SER A 15 7.67 7.32 -24.12
CA SER A 15 7.73 6.32 -25.19
C SER A 15 6.49 6.44 -26.09
N ARG A 16 6.36 5.52 -27.09
CA ARG A 16 5.22 5.53 -28.00
C ARG A 16 3.86 5.54 -27.29
N ASN A 17 3.75 4.81 -26.17
CA ASN A 17 2.49 4.57 -25.48
C ASN A 17 2.52 5.05 -24.01
N ILE A 18 3.56 5.79 -23.59
CA ILE A 18 3.68 6.31 -22.22
C ILE A 18 3.83 7.82 -22.27
N GLU A 19 2.86 8.52 -21.70
CA GLU A 19 2.90 9.97 -21.46
C GLU A 19 3.21 10.24 -20.01
N LEU A 20 4.01 11.26 -19.75
CA LEU A 20 4.32 11.75 -18.40
C LEU A 20 3.64 13.10 -18.19
N ASN A 21 3.14 13.33 -16.98
CA ASN A 21 2.59 14.63 -16.59
C ASN A 21 3.68 15.64 -16.23
N ILE A 22 4.85 15.15 -15.78
CA ILE A 22 6.08 15.92 -15.60
C ILE A 22 7.25 15.18 -16.25
N PRO A 23 8.25 15.88 -16.81
CA PRO A 23 9.36 15.27 -17.55
C PRO A 23 10.46 14.74 -16.61
N PHE A 24 10.10 13.96 -15.59
CA PHE A 24 11.02 13.34 -14.66
C PHE A 24 10.99 11.83 -14.77
N VAL A 25 12.18 11.25 -14.90
CA VAL A 25 12.40 9.80 -14.95
C VAL A 25 13.52 9.45 -13.99
N THR A 26 13.30 8.47 -13.10
CA THR A 26 14.39 7.98 -12.25
C THR A 26 15.22 6.93 -12.98
N ALA A 27 16.53 6.98 -12.80
CA ALA A 27 17.48 6.12 -13.49
C ALA A 27 17.33 4.65 -13.05
N ALA A 28 17.50 3.73 -14.00
CA ALA A 28 17.51 2.28 -13.75
C ALA A 28 18.82 1.83 -13.09
N MET A 29 19.10 2.38 -11.92
CA MET A 29 20.32 2.10 -11.15
C MET A 29 19.97 1.27 -9.92
N ASP A 30 20.83 0.28 -9.64
CA ASP A 30 20.78 -0.53 -8.43
C ASP A 30 20.77 0.35 -7.18
N THR A 31 19.97 -0.02 -6.18
CA THR A 31 19.73 0.72 -4.93
C THR A 31 19.12 2.12 -5.09
N VAL A 32 18.89 2.60 -6.31
CA VAL A 32 18.28 3.90 -6.60
C VAL A 32 16.80 3.75 -6.97
N THR A 33 16.49 2.97 -8.03
CA THR A 33 15.11 2.82 -8.49
C THR A 33 14.62 1.39 -8.32
N GLU A 34 14.02 1.17 -7.18
CA GLU A 34 13.19 0.02 -6.84
C GLU A 34 11.73 0.46 -6.68
N ALA A 35 10.85 -0.43 -6.24
CA ALA A 35 9.41 -0.16 -6.15
C ALA A 35 9.08 1.14 -5.37
N SER A 36 9.75 1.40 -4.26
CA SER A 36 9.49 2.58 -3.43
C SER A 36 9.75 3.91 -4.16
N MET A 37 10.87 4.02 -4.85
CA MET A 37 11.21 5.20 -5.65
C MET A 37 10.29 5.32 -6.88
N ALA A 38 10.00 4.20 -7.56
CA ALA A 38 9.11 4.19 -8.72
C ALA A 38 7.70 4.65 -8.32
N ILE A 39 7.17 4.23 -7.18
CA ILE A 39 5.88 4.70 -6.64
C ILE A 39 5.93 6.20 -6.32
N ALA A 40 7.00 6.65 -5.67
CA ALA A 40 7.13 8.04 -5.28
C ALA A 40 7.11 8.99 -6.49
N ILE A 41 7.92 8.70 -7.51
CA ILE A 41 8.00 9.55 -8.71
C ILE A 41 6.71 9.47 -9.55
N ALA A 42 6.07 8.29 -9.65
CA ALA A 42 4.82 8.13 -10.38
C ALA A 42 3.69 8.96 -9.76
N ARG A 43 3.63 9.06 -8.43
CA ARG A 43 2.66 9.91 -7.71
C ARG A 43 2.81 11.40 -7.99
N GLU A 44 4.01 11.84 -8.35
CA GLU A 44 4.29 13.23 -8.73
C GLU A 44 4.10 13.48 -10.25
N GLY A 45 3.80 12.44 -11.04
CA GLY A 45 3.52 12.54 -12.46
C GLY A 45 4.67 12.17 -13.39
N GLY A 46 5.78 11.69 -12.84
CA GLY A 46 6.92 11.12 -13.56
C GLY A 46 6.85 9.60 -13.68
N ILE A 47 7.97 8.95 -13.97
CA ILE A 47 8.06 7.48 -14.05
C ILE A 47 9.37 6.96 -13.47
N GLY A 48 9.32 5.80 -12.81
CA GLY A 48 10.49 5.05 -12.37
C GLY A 48 10.83 3.91 -13.31
N VAL A 49 12.11 3.75 -13.63
CA VAL A 49 12.60 2.59 -14.39
C VAL A 49 13.31 1.64 -13.45
N ILE A 50 12.71 0.50 -13.16
CA ILE A 50 13.28 -0.52 -12.27
C ILE A 50 14.56 -1.08 -12.88
N HIS A 51 15.63 -1.16 -12.08
CA HIS A 51 16.92 -1.69 -12.53
C HIS A 51 16.86 -3.20 -12.76
N LYS A 52 17.83 -3.72 -13.51
CA LYS A 52 17.92 -5.13 -13.90
C LYS A 52 18.86 -5.98 -13.03
N ASN A 53 19.53 -5.39 -12.04
CA ASN A 53 20.49 -6.11 -11.20
C ASN A 53 19.79 -6.91 -10.10
N MET A 54 18.90 -7.81 -10.52
CA MET A 54 18.13 -8.73 -9.69
C MET A 54 17.63 -9.90 -10.55
N SER A 55 17.05 -10.93 -9.94
CA SER A 55 16.44 -12.01 -10.71
C SER A 55 15.20 -11.53 -11.48
N ILE A 56 14.79 -12.28 -12.51
CA ILE A 56 13.59 -11.98 -13.29
C ILE A 56 12.36 -11.97 -12.38
N GLU A 57 12.28 -12.93 -11.46
CA GLU A 57 11.19 -13.07 -10.50
C GLU A 57 11.13 -11.86 -9.56
N GLU A 58 12.28 -11.42 -9.07
CA GLU A 58 12.36 -10.25 -8.19
C GLU A 58 11.98 -8.97 -8.95
N GLN A 59 12.46 -8.78 -10.18
CA GLN A 59 12.08 -7.61 -10.99
C GLN A 59 10.56 -7.60 -11.25
N ALA A 60 9.99 -8.75 -11.60
CA ALA A 60 8.53 -8.88 -11.77
C ALA A 60 7.77 -8.56 -10.48
N ARG A 61 8.31 -8.98 -9.31
CA ARG A 61 7.75 -8.64 -8.00
C ARG A 61 7.79 -7.13 -7.75
N GLN A 62 8.90 -6.46 -8.02
CA GLN A 62 9.03 -5.00 -7.89
C GLN A 62 8.01 -4.26 -8.78
N VAL A 63 7.87 -4.67 -10.03
CA VAL A 63 6.86 -4.09 -10.94
C VAL A 63 5.44 -4.33 -10.42
N ALA A 64 5.13 -5.53 -9.93
CA ALA A 64 3.83 -5.84 -9.36
C ALA A 64 3.50 -4.96 -8.13
N ILE A 65 4.49 -4.67 -7.28
CA ILE A 65 4.33 -3.75 -6.15
C ILE A 65 3.95 -2.35 -6.65
N VAL A 66 4.65 -1.83 -7.68
CA VAL A 66 4.35 -0.51 -8.26
C VAL A 66 2.93 -0.46 -8.83
N LYS A 67 2.57 -1.45 -9.66
CA LYS A 67 1.23 -1.53 -10.27
C LYS A 67 0.10 -1.60 -9.24
N ARG A 68 0.30 -2.32 -8.15
CA ARG A 68 -0.69 -2.41 -7.07
C ARG A 68 -0.76 -1.13 -6.22
N ALA A 69 0.35 -0.43 -6.07
CA ALA A 69 0.37 0.87 -5.38
C ALA A 69 -0.46 1.94 -6.11
N GLU A 70 -0.60 1.84 -7.44
CA GLU A 70 -1.51 2.68 -8.22
C GLU A 70 -2.98 2.48 -7.81
N ASN A 71 -3.30 1.29 -7.35
CA ASN A 71 -4.63 0.93 -6.85
C ASN A 71 -4.82 1.26 -5.36
N GLY A 72 -3.92 2.05 -4.74
CA GLY A 72 -4.02 2.43 -3.32
C GLY A 72 -3.84 1.26 -2.34
N MET A 73 -3.36 0.10 -2.82
CA MET A 73 -3.09 -1.05 -1.98
C MET A 73 -1.64 -1.03 -1.49
N ILE A 74 -1.45 -1.21 -0.19
CA ILE A 74 -0.14 -1.52 0.41
C ILE A 74 0.14 -2.99 0.14
N TYR A 75 1.19 -3.26 -0.62
CA TYR A 75 1.68 -4.62 -0.86
C TYR A 75 2.65 -5.04 0.25
N ASP A 76 2.58 -6.30 0.66
CA ASP A 76 3.39 -6.83 1.75
C ASP A 76 3.32 -5.95 3.02
N PRO A 77 2.12 -5.77 3.58
CA PRO A 77 1.93 -4.88 4.72
C PRO A 77 2.65 -5.40 5.95
N VAL A 78 3.03 -4.48 6.83
CA VAL A 78 3.55 -4.86 8.15
C VAL A 78 2.51 -5.69 8.88
N THR A 79 2.92 -6.86 9.35
CA THR A 79 2.07 -7.82 10.06
C THR A 79 2.61 -8.12 11.45
N ILE A 80 1.77 -8.69 12.29
CA ILE A 80 2.16 -9.28 13.57
C ILE A 80 1.64 -10.71 13.65
N ARG A 81 2.43 -11.60 14.21
CA ARG A 81 2.00 -12.99 14.43
C ARG A 81 1.10 -13.09 15.64
N ARG A 82 0.11 -13.97 15.57
CA ARG A 82 -0.71 -14.32 16.73
C ARG A 82 0.15 -14.78 17.90
N GLY A 83 -0.37 -14.68 19.11
CA GLY A 83 0.38 -14.98 20.34
C GLY A 83 1.38 -13.93 20.81
N LYS A 84 1.59 -12.85 20.01
CA LYS A 84 2.34 -11.67 20.44
C LYS A 84 1.51 -10.82 21.40
N THR A 85 2.16 -9.88 22.10
CA THR A 85 1.53 -9.06 23.13
C THR A 85 1.03 -7.72 22.60
N VAL A 86 0.21 -7.06 23.40
CA VAL A 86 -0.20 -5.66 23.16
C VAL A 86 1.02 -4.74 23.08
N ALA A 87 2.04 -4.96 23.93
CA ALA A 87 3.29 -4.19 23.87
C ALA A 87 4.01 -4.35 22.52
N ASP A 88 4.08 -5.58 21.97
CA ASP A 88 4.69 -5.83 20.66
C ASP A 88 3.92 -5.08 19.55
N ALA A 89 2.60 -5.13 19.59
CA ALA A 89 1.77 -4.42 18.60
C ALA A 89 1.97 -2.90 18.65
N LEU A 90 2.00 -2.32 19.84
CA LEU A 90 2.26 -0.89 20.03
C LEU A 90 3.67 -0.48 19.57
N ALA A 91 4.68 -1.32 19.83
CA ALA A 91 6.05 -1.08 19.38
C ALA A 91 6.13 -1.04 17.84
N ILE A 92 5.52 -2.01 17.15
CA ILE A 92 5.44 -2.05 15.69
C ILE A 92 4.67 -0.84 15.15
N MET A 93 3.53 -0.49 15.75
CA MET A 93 2.75 0.69 15.33
C MET A 93 3.55 1.98 15.45
N ALA A 94 4.35 2.13 16.51
CA ALA A 94 5.20 3.29 16.73
C ALA A 94 6.38 3.34 15.74
N GLU A 95 7.06 2.21 15.52
CA GLU A 95 8.19 2.10 14.60
C GLU A 95 7.81 2.44 13.17
N TYR A 96 6.70 1.88 12.69
CA TYR A 96 6.24 2.05 11.30
C TYR A 96 5.25 3.22 11.10
N HIS A 97 4.91 3.96 12.16
CA HIS A 97 3.93 5.06 12.15
C HIS A 97 2.56 4.66 11.56
N ILE A 98 2.10 3.46 11.91
CA ILE A 98 0.83 2.89 11.43
C ILE A 98 -0.18 2.75 12.56
N GLY A 99 -1.46 2.87 12.24
CA GLY A 99 -2.57 2.80 13.21
C GLY A 99 -3.32 1.47 13.21
N GLY A 100 -2.74 0.41 12.67
CA GLY A 100 -3.32 -0.93 12.69
C GLY A 100 -2.53 -1.91 11.88
N ILE A 101 -2.53 -3.16 12.33
CA ILE A 101 -1.67 -4.23 11.84
C ILE A 101 -2.52 -5.48 11.62
N PRO A 102 -2.51 -6.10 10.44
CA PRO A 102 -3.05 -7.44 10.24
C PRO A 102 -2.32 -8.46 11.10
N VAL A 103 -3.08 -9.36 11.71
CA VAL A 103 -2.56 -10.48 12.51
C VAL A 103 -2.60 -11.74 11.65
N VAL A 104 -1.49 -12.43 11.57
CA VAL A 104 -1.34 -13.66 10.76
C VAL A 104 -0.86 -14.84 11.59
N ASP A 105 -1.16 -16.05 11.12
CA ASP A 105 -0.57 -17.27 11.65
C ASP A 105 0.85 -17.52 11.10
N ASP A 106 1.44 -18.65 11.44
CA ASP A 106 2.80 -19.01 11.01
C ASP A 106 2.89 -19.30 9.51
N GLU A 107 1.79 -19.66 8.87
CA GLU A 107 1.65 -19.90 7.44
C GLU A 107 1.32 -18.64 6.63
N GLY A 108 1.05 -17.51 7.31
CA GLY A 108 0.71 -16.23 6.70
C GLY A 108 -0.77 -16.05 6.38
N HIS A 109 -1.65 -16.91 6.91
CA HIS A 109 -3.09 -16.69 6.79
C HIS A 109 -3.55 -15.58 7.73
N LEU A 110 -4.48 -14.78 7.24
CA LEU A 110 -5.09 -13.71 8.04
C LEU A 110 -5.99 -14.30 9.12
N VAL A 111 -5.71 -13.98 10.38
CA VAL A 111 -6.50 -14.44 11.54
C VAL A 111 -7.19 -13.30 12.28
N GLY A 112 -6.81 -12.06 12.03
CA GLY A 112 -7.41 -10.89 12.65
C GLY A 112 -6.76 -9.59 12.23
N ILE A 113 -7.22 -8.50 12.82
CA ILE A 113 -6.61 -7.19 12.72
C ILE A 113 -6.63 -6.50 14.08
N VAL A 114 -5.54 -5.85 14.45
CA VAL A 114 -5.45 -5.02 15.65
C VAL A 114 -5.22 -3.58 15.26
N THR A 115 -5.97 -2.66 15.85
CA THR A 115 -5.94 -1.23 15.51
C THR A 115 -5.75 -0.37 16.76
N ASN A 116 -5.40 0.91 16.58
CA ASN A 116 -5.36 1.87 17.67
C ASN A 116 -6.68 1.96 18.45
N ARG A 117 -7.81 1.64 17.81
CA ARG A 117 -9.12 1.62 18.46
C ARG A 117 -9.20 0.50 19.49
N ASP A 118 -8.71 -0.70 19.13
CA ASP A 118 -8.72 -1.87 19.98
C ASP A 118 -7.78 -1.70 21.19
N LEU A 119 -6.65 -1.01 20.99
CA LEU A 119 -5.63 -0.82 22.01
C LEU A 119 -5.81 0.45 22.86
N ARG A 120 -6.69 1.37 22.47
CA ARG A 120 -6.82 2.70 23.09
C ARG A 120 -7.01 2.68 24.61
N PHE A 121 -7.75 1.71 25.10
CA PHE A 121 -8.10 1.59 26.53
C PHE A 121 -7.47 0.36 27.19
N GLU A 122 -6.68 -0.42 26.45
CA GLU A 122 -6.00 -1.58 27.03
C GLU A 122 -4.80 -1.11 27.88
N ARG A 123 -4.75 -1.58 29.10
CA ARG A 123 -3.70 -1.24 30.07
C ARG A 123 -2.73 -2.37 30.31
N ARG A 124 -3.12 -3.59 30.00
CA ARG A 124 -2.28 -4.78 30.18
C ARG A 124 -1.42 -5.00 28.94
N MET A 125 -0.19 -4.57 29.03
CA MET A 125 0.78 -4.65 27.92
C MET A 125 1.22 -6.09 27.63
N ASP A 126 1.13 -6.97 28.61
CA ASP A 126 1.43 -8.40 28.54
C ASP A 126 0.30 -9.26 27.95
N LYS A 127 -0.87 -8.67 27.73
CA LYS A 127 -2.04 -9.37 27.18
C LYS A 127 -1.77 -9.81 25.74
N ALA A 128 -2.20 -11.03 25.40
CA ALA A 128 -2.09 -11.53 24.04
C ALA A 128 -2.97 -10.71 23.06
N ILE A 129 -2.45 -10.41 21.87
CA ILE A 129 -3.21 -9.68 20.84
C ILE A 129 -4.44 -10.46 20.39
N ASP A 130 -4.43 -11.79 20.48
CA ASP A 130 -5.56 -12.67 20.18
C ASP A 130 -6.81 -12.35 21.01
N GLU A 131 -6.63 -11.77 22.21
CA GLU A 131 -7.73 -11.38 23.10
C GLU A 131 -8.28 -9.98 22.82
N VAL A 132 -7.60 -9.17 22.01
CA VAL A 132 -7.97 -7.79 21.74
C VAL A 132 -8.20 -7.50 20.27
N MET A 133 -7.68 -8.32 19.36
CA MET A 133 -7.85 -8.16 17.92
C MET A 133 -9.30 -8.38 17.49
N THR A 134 -9.70 -7.78 16.38
CA THR A 134 -10.91 -8.14 15.68
C THR A 134 -10.63 -9.40 14.84
N SER A 135 -11.30 -10.51 15.17
CA SER A 135 -11.19 -11.81 14.48
C SER A 135 -12.54 -12.31 13.98
N GLU A 136 -13.62 -11.99 14.68
CA GLU A 136 -14.97 -12.32 14.26
C GLU A 136 -15.51 -11.31 13.24
N ASN A 137 -16.19 -11.81 12.20
CA ASN A 137 -16.74 -10.98 11.11
C ASN A 137 -15.69 -10.07 10.46
N LEU A 138 -14.47 -10.58 10.31
CA LEU A 138 -13.38 -9.85 9.70
C LEU A 138 -13.70 -9.54 8.24
N VAL A 139 -13.80 -8.26 7.92
CA VAL A 139 -14.07 -7.80 6.56
C VAL A 139 -12.77 -7.85 5.76
N THR A 140 -12.79 -8.59 4.66
CA THR A 140 -11.66 -8.75 3.74
C THR A 140 -12.09 -8.54 2.29
N THR A 141 -11.13 -8.40 1.40
CA THR A 141 -11.37 -8.35 -0.04
C THR A 141 -10.27 -9.12 -0.79
N HIS A 142 -10.39 -9.20 -2.11
CA HIS A 142 -9.47 -9.92 -2.98
C HIS A 142 -8.64 -8.96 -3.85
N GLN A 143 -7.57 -9.48 -4.45
CA GLN A 143 -6.58 -8.71 -5.23
C GLN A 143 -7.17 -7.92 -6.41
N GLN A 144 -8.32 -8.34 -6.94
CA GLN A 144 -8.95 -7.72 -8.10
C GLN A 144 -9.92 -6.58 -7.74
N THR A 145 -10.09 -6.31 -6.44
CA THR A 145 -10.96 -5.22 -5.99
C THR A 145 -10.36 -3.88 -6.35
N ASP A 146 -11.09 -3.08 -7.09
CA ASP A 146 -10.66 -1.72 -7.42
C ASP A 146 -10.88 -0.75 -6.23
N LEU A 147 -10.33 0.46 -6.35
CA LEU A 147 -10.41 1.47 -5.28
C LEU A 147 -11.84 1.94 -4.98
N ALA A 148 -12.72 1.95 -5.97
CA ALA A 148 -14.10 2.40 -5.78
C ALA A 148 -14.86 1.35 -4.95
N ALA A 149 -14.77 0.08 -5.33
CA ALA A 149 -15.35 -1.03 -4.57
C ALA A 149 -14.74 -1.14 -3.16
N ALA A 150 -13.42 -0.96 -3.02
CA ALA A 150 -12.78 -0.94 -1.71
C ALA A 150 -13.29 0.20 -0.82
N ALA A 151 -13.52 1.39 -1.40
CA ALA A 151 -14.07 2.54 -0.68
C ALA A 151 -15.50 2.27 -0.18
N GLU A 152 -16.32 1.63 -0.99
CA GLU A 152 -17.68 1.22 -0.60
C GLU A 152 -17.64 0.23 0.56
N ILE A 153 -16.80 -0.82 0.48
CA ILE A 153 -16.64 -1.80 1.57
C ILE A 153 -16.21 -1.14 2.87
N LEU A 154 -15.21 -0.23 2.81
CA LEU A 154 -14.75 0.52 3.98
C LEU A 154 -15.85 1.37 4.60
N GLN A 155 -16.64 2.06 3.75
CA GLN A 155 -17.74 2.93 4.19
C GLN A 155 -18.89 2.14 4.80
N GLU A 156 -19.36 1.09 4.13
CA GLU A 156 -20.49 0.26 4.60
C GLU A 156 -20.19 -0.40 5.95
N ASN A 157 -18.97 -0.89 6.11
CA ASN A 157 -18.53 -1.56 7.34
C ASN A 157 -17.94 -0.59 8.39
N LYS A 158 -17.83 0.71 8.09
CA LYS A 158 -17.28 1.75 8.98
C LYS A 158 -15.88 1.40 9.50
N ILE A 159 -15.05 0.83 8.62
CA ILE A 159 -13.66 0.46 8.89
C ILE A 159 -12.70 1.34 8.10
N GLU A 160 -11.46 1.48 8.59
CA GLU A 160 -10.43 2.30 7.94
C GLU A 160 -9.37 1.44 7.22
N LYS A 161 -9.40 0.13 7.44
CA LYS A 161 -8.41 -0.83 6.93
C LYS A 161 -9.11 -2.06 6.42
N LEU A 162 -8.78 -2.44 5.20
CA LEU A 162 -9.36 -3.57 4.50
C LEU A 162 -8.23 -4.52 4.09
N PRO A 163 -8.05 -5.63 4.80
CA PRO A 163 -7.10 -6.65 4.41
C PRO A 163 -7.48 -7.29 3.07
N VAL A 164 -6.48 -7.50 2.23
CA VAL A 164 -6.61 -8.17 0.94
C VAL A 164 -6.02 -9.56 1.05
N VAL A 165 -6.80 -10.57 0.73
CA VAL A 165 -6.40 -11.98 0.84
C VAL A 165 -6.49 -12.69 -0.51
N ASP A 166 -5.74 -13.78 -0.65
CA ASP A 166 -5.88 -14.71 -1.76
C ASP A 166 -6.95 -15.78 -1.50
N ALA A 167 -7.12 -16.69 -2.46
CA ALA A 167 -8.09 -17.79 -2.36
C ALA A 167 -7.84 -18.77 -1.18
N SER A 168 -6.64 -18.77 -0.63
CA SER A 168 -6.23 -19.59 0.53
C SER A 168 -6.28 -18.79 1.84
N ASN A 169 -6.88 -17.59 1.84
CA ASN A 169 -6.92 -16.67 2.98
C ASN A 169 -5.53 -16.17 3.44
N ARG A 170 -4.51 -16.23 2.59
CA ARG A 170 -3.21 -15.62 2.87
C ARG A 170 -3.30 -14.12 2.67
N LEU A 171 -2.71 -13.37 3.58
CA LEU A 171 -2.63 -11.93 3.46
C LEU A 171 -1.68 -11.54 2.31
N VAL A 172 -2.18 -10.78 1.35
CA VAL A 172 -1.43 -10.31 0.18
C VAL A 172 -1.34 -8.80 0.09
N GLY A 173 -2.15 -8.08 0.85
CA GLY A 173 -2.14 -6.62 0.86
C GLY A 173 -3.05 -6.03 1.91
N LEU A 174 -3.01 -4.69 1.99
CA LEU A 174 -3.86 -3.89 2.86
C LEU A 174 -4.27 -2.62 2.12
N ILE A 175 -5.56 -2.33 2.08
CA ILE A 175 -6.09 -1.06 1.59
C ILE A 175 -6.50 -0.23 2.79
N THR A 176 -6.08 1.04 2.85
CA THR A 176 -6.51 1.94 3.91
C THR A 176 -7.31 3.11 3.36
N TYR A 177 -8.21 3.66 4.17
CA TYR A 177 -8.96 4.87 3.82
C TYR A 177 -8.03 6.03 3.44
N LYS A 178 -6.90 6.17 4.14
CA LYS A 178 -5.89 7.19 3.84
C LYS A 178 -5.27 7.04 2.44
N ASP A 179 -5.07 5.82 1.98
CA ASP A 179 -4.49 5.59 0.66
C ASP A 179 -5.50 5.88 -0.45
N ILE A 180 -6.79 5.59 -0.23
CA ILE A 180 -7.87 5.95 -1.13
C ILE A 180 -7.99 7.48 -1.25
N THR A 181 -7.97 8.21 -0.13
CA THR A 181 -8.05 9.69 -0.16
C THR A 181 -6.84 10.29 -0.84
N LYS A 182 -5.63 9.81 -0.52
CA LYS A 182 -4.39 10.25 -1.20
C LYS A 182 -4.40 9.99 -2.71
N ALA A 183 -4.96 8.87 -3.16
CA ALA A 183 -5.09 8.57 -4.57
C ALA A 183 -6.03 9.56 -5.30
N LYS A 184 -7.09 10.02 -4.62
CA LYS A 184 -8.00 11.07 -5.12
C LYS A 184 -7.33 12.45 -5.14
N ASP A 185 -6.46 12.74 -4.17
CA ASP A 185 -5.79 14.04 -4.01
C ASP A 185 -4.59 14.22 -4.97
N LYS A 186 -4.18 13.18 -5.71
CA LYS A 186 -3.06 13.24 -6.65
C LYS A 186 -3.51 13.00 -8.11
N PRO A 187 -4.25 13.94 -8.72
CA PRO A 187 -4.75 13.81 -10.09
C PRO A 187 -3.64 13.80 -11.14
N MET A 188 -2.42 14.22 -10.77
CA MET A 188 -1.24 14.28 -11.65
C MET A 188 -0.44 12.97 -11.70
N ALA A 189 -0.85 11.93 -10.96
CA ALA A 189 -0.15 10.64 -10.98
C ALA A 189 -0.11 10.05 -12.40
N CYS A 190 1.07 9.64 -12.82
CA CYS A 190 1.28 9.01 -14.12
C CYS A 190 0.87 7.52 -14.01
N LYS A 191 0.06 7.08 -14.98
CA LYS A 191 -0.36 5.67 -15.11
C LYS A 191 -0.05 5.19 -16.50
N ASP A 192 0.48 4.00 -16.65
CA ASP A 192 0.50 3.32 -17.93
C ASP A 192 -0.76 2.44 -18.07
N GLU A 193 -1.24 2.26 -19.29
CA GLU A 193 -2.48 1.54 -19.59
C GLU A 193 -2.28 0.02 -19.74
N LYS A 194 -1.13 -0.54 -19.32
CA LYS A 194 -0.80 -1.96 -19.52
C LYS A 194 -0.56 -2.69 -18.22
#